data_1abce7c6f641d43f3a9a1ca12a37f7cd
#
_entry.id   1abce7c6f641d43f3a9a1ca12a37f7cd
#
_cell.length_a   1.000
_cell.length_b   1.000
_cell.length_c   1.000
_cell.angle_alpha   90.00
_cell.angle_beta   90.00
_cell.angle_gamma   90.00
#
_symmetry.space_group_name_H-M   'P 1'
#
loop_
_entity.id
_entity.type
_entity.pdbx_description
1 polymer ?
#
loop_
_entity_poly.entity_id
_entity_poly.type
_entity_poly.pdbx_seq_one_letter_code
_entity_poly.pdbx_strand_id
1 'polypeptide(L)'
;MYFKEEGFKIRIADIIDELKQTQAPTIEENATIDKVLDTIVNQETAGVLYVIDEDKRLKGTITLDEVVRHIFSLSHEHRIHSRRIMDMVTSEDVGHIMKKRPPYVLKSDDIGEIIRKMVKSNMKHLPLLDEEKRVICDISMIDIIKRMIETDKE
;
A
#
# COMPACT_ATOMS: atom_id res chain seq x y z
N MET A 1 -23.48 20.38 -2.52
CA MET A 1 -22.58 19.27 -2.88
C MET A 1 -21.18 19.58 -2.34
N TYR A 2 -20.61 18.64 -1.63
CA TYR A 2 -19.35 18.84 -0.90
C TYR A 2 -18.10 18.88 -1.79
N PHE A 3 -18.22 18.54 -3.06
CA PHE A 3 -17.07 18.45 -3.94
C PHE A 3 -17.19 19.40 -5.13
N LYS A 4 -16.34 20.41 -5.13
CA LYS A 4 -16.23 21.32 -6.26
C LYS A 4 -15.27 20.74 -7.29
N GLU A 5 -15.55 20.94 -8.57
CA GLU A 5 -14.71 20.48 -9.66
C GLU A 5 -13.25 20.94 -9.51
N GLU A 6 -13.06 22.14 -9.02
CA GLU A 6 -11.74 22.74 -8.78
C GLU A 6 -10.90 21.93 -7.76
N GLY A 7 -11.57 21.32 -6.76
CA GLY A 7 -10.90 20.50 -5.76
C GLY A 7 -10.22 19.27 -6.36
N PHE A 8 -10.79 18.71 -7.42
CA PHE A 8 -10.21 17.54 -8.08
C PHE A 8 -8.95 17.86 -8.88
N LYS A 9 -8.73 19.13 -9.22
CA LYS A 9 -7.57 19.59 -10.00
C LYS A 9 -6.39 19.99 -9.12
N ILE A 10 -6.54 19.98 -7.80
CA ILE A 10 -5.46 20.28 -6.86
C ILE A 10 -4.41 19.20 -6.94
N ARG A 11 -3.16 19.57 -7.15
CA ARG A 11 -2.04 18.64 -7.20
C ARG A 11 -1.61 18.25 -5.79
N ILE A 12 -1.16 17.04 -5.63
CA ILE A 12 -0.64 16.55 -4.36
C ILE A 12 0.53 17.41 -3.88
N ALA A 13 1.38 17.89 -4.77
CA ALA A 13 2.50 18.77 -4.45
C ALA A 13 2.09 20.02 -3.66
N ASP A 14 0.89 20.54 -3.93
CA ASP A 14 0.39 21.77 -3.32
C ASP A 14 -0.19 21.57 -1.91
N ILE A 15 -0.54 20.33 -1.56
CA ILE A 15 -1.19 20.01 -0.29
C ILE A 15 -0.44 18.99 0.56
N ILE A 16 0.72 18.52 0.07
CA ILE A 16 1.48 17.44 0.75
C ILE A 16 1.82 17.79 2.19
N ASP A 17 2.16 19.07 2.46
CA ASP A 17 2.52 19.51 3.81
C ASP A 17 1.32 19.59 4.75
N GLU A 18 0.11 19.67 4.21
CA GLU A 18 -1.13 19.74 4.97
C GLU A 18 -1.72 18.34 5.22
N LEU A 19 -1.32 17.35 4.43
CA LEU A 19 -1.73 15.99 4.64
C LEU A 19 -0.96 15.41 5.83
N LYS A 20 -1.64 14.55 6.58
CA LYS A 20 -0.97 13.81 7.65
C LYS A 20 0.09 12.91 7.00
N GLN A 21 1.35 13.26 7.18
CA GLN A 21 2.45 12.45 6.67
C GLN A 21 2.60 11.21 7.56
N THR A 22 1.97 10.14 7.15
CA THR A 22 2.11 8.86 7.81
C THR A 22 3.25 8.11 7.14
N GLN A 23 4.16 7.57 7.95
CA GLN A 23 5.22 6.73 7.42
C GLN A 23 4.61 5.55 6.66
N ALA A 24 5.05 5.37 5.41
CA ALA A 24 4.57 4.26 4.59
C ALA A 24 5.05 2.93 5.20
N PRO A 25 4.15 1.96 5.39
CA PRO A 25 4.55 0.63 5.87
C PRO A 25 5.25 -0.13 4.75
N THR A 26 6.56 -0.30 4.87
CA THR A 26 7.40 -0.96 3.87
C THR A 26 7.99 -2.27 4.37
N ILE A 27 8.32 -3.16 3.44
CA ILE A 27 9.05 -4.38 3.70
C ILE A 27 9.98 -4.68 2.52
N GLU A 28 11.12 -5.27 2.78
CA GLU A 28 12.07 -5.62 1.72
C GLU A 28 11.61 -6.85 0.93
N GLU A 29 11.88 -6.88 -0.37
CA GLU A 29 11.45 -7.96 -1.27
C GLU A 29 11.99 -9.35 -0.91
N ASN A 30 13.12 -9.40 -0.20
CA ASN A 30 13.73 -10.65 0.26
C ASN A 30 13.27 -11.07 1.66
N ALA A 31 12.33 -10.36 2.26
CA ALA A 31 11.76 -10.73 3.54
C ALA A 31 10.92 -12.01 3.40
N THR A 32 11.02 -12.89 4.39
CA THR A 32 10.23 -14.12 4.43
C THR A 32 8.79 -13.86 4.87
N ILE A 33 7.88 -14.78 4.57
CA ILE A 33 6.44 -14.62 4.84
C ILE A 33 6.18 -14.43 6.35
N ASP A 34 6.88 -15.15 7.22
CA ASP A 34 6.76 -14.98 8.67
C ASP A 34 7.08 -13.55 9.11
N LYS A 35 8.11 -12.93 8.51
CA LYS A 35 8.48 -11.55 8.76
C LYS A 35 7.41 -10.58 8.27
N VAL A 36 6.79 -10.88 7.12
CA VAL A 36 5.66 -10.09 6.58
C VAL A 36 4.50 -10.09 7.57
N LEU A 37 4.11 -11.26 8.05
CA LEU A 37 3.02 -11.40 9.02
C LEU A 37 3.32 -10.68 10.33
N ASP A 38 4.53 -10.84 10.84
CA ASP A 38 4.99 -10.17 12.05
C ASP A 38 4.93 -8.64 11.90
N THR A 39 5.38 -8.14 10.77
CA THR A 39 5.36 -6.71 10.45
C THR A 39 3.93 -6.17 10.39
N ILE A 40 3.02 -6.88 9.72
CA ILE A 40 1.62 -6.46 9.63
C ILE A 40 0.97 -6.40 11.01
N VAL A 41 1.21 -7.42 11.84
CA VAL A 41 0.62 -7.51 13.18
C VAL A 41 1.15 -6.44 14.12
N ASN A 42 2.47 -6.17 14.07
CA ASN A 42 3.12 -5.28 15.03
C ASN A 42 3.12 -3.80 14.66
N GLN A 43 2.95 -3.46 13.38
CA GLN A 43 3.01 -2.06 12.93
C GLN A 43 1.64 -1.39 12.82
N GLU A 44 0.57 -2.03 13.26
CA GLU A 44 -0.80 -1.49 13.14
C GLU A 44 -1.09 -0.95 11.73
N THR A 45 -0.60 -1.65 10.71
CA THR A 45 -0.84 -1.25 9.33
C THR A 45 -2.30 -1.52 8.97
N ALA A 46 -2.81 -0.87 7.93
CA ALA A 46 -4.14 -1.16 7.38
C ALA A 46 -4.16 -2.51 6.62
N GLY A 47 -3.25 -3.42 6.95
CA GLY A 47 -3.13 -4.73 6.31
C GLY A 47 -2.41 -4.73 4.98
N VAL A 48 -1.79 -3.63 4.60
CA VAL A 48 -1.03 -3.49 3.34
C VAL A 48 0.43 -3.14 3.66
N LEU A 49 1.36 -3.78 2.96
CA LEU A 49 2.77 -3.42 2.99
C LEU A 49 3.24 -3.11 1.56
N TYR A 50 4.06 -2.09 1.44
CA TYR A 50 4.73 -1.76 0.18
C TYR A 50 6.07 -2.48 0.14
N VAL A 51 6.25 -3.33 -0.86
CA VAL A 51 7.47 -4.12 -1.03
C VAL A 51 8.49 -3.27 -1.78
N ILE A 52 9.66 -3.12 -1.20
CA ILE A 52 10.74 -2.28 -1.73
C ILE A 52 12.02 -3.08 -1.96
N ASP A 53 12.87 -2.57 -2.85
CA ASP A 53 14.21 -3.10 -3.06
C ASP A 53 15.23 -2.44 -2.11
N GLU A 54 16.50 -2.73 -2.29
CA GLU A 54 17.61 -2.17 -1.48
C GLU A 54 17.70 -0.65 -1.58
N ASP A 55 17.30 -0.07 -2.72
CA ASP A 55 17.30 1.37 -2.96
C ASP A 55 16.00 2.05 -2.53
N LYS A 56 15.12 1.34 -1.82
CA LYS A 56 13.80 1.80 -1.37
C LYS A 56 12.80 2.06 -2.50
N ARG A 57 13.06 1.52 -3.68
CA ARG A 57 12.14 1.63 -4.81
C ARG A 57 10.97 0.67 -4.66
N LEU A 58 9.80 1.13 -5.03
CA LEU A 58 8.58 0.32 -4.99
C LEU A 58 8.65 -0.83 -6.00
N LYS A 59 8.51 -2.06 -5.52
CA LYS A 59 8.51 -3.28 -6.35
C LYS A 59 7.14 -3.95 -6.42
N GLY A 60 6.34 -3.84 -5.37
CA GLY A 60 5.04 -4.47 -5.32
C GLY A 60 4.30 -4.12 -4.04
N THR A 61 3.16 -4.76 -3.86
CA THR A 61 2.38 -4.67 -2.62
C THR A 61 2.00 -6.07 -2.16
N ILE A 62 1.81 -6.20 -0.86
CA ILE A 62 1.29 -7.42 -0.26
C ILE A 62 0.28 -7.07 0.82
N THR A 63 -0.87 -7.73 0.81
CA THR A 63 -1.89 -7.56 1.83
C THR A 63 -1.96 -8.79 2.71
N LEU A 64 -2.50 -8.63 3.92
CA LEU A 64 -2.74 -9.75 4.83
C LEU A 64 -3.61 -10.82 4.16
N ASP A 65 -4.66 -10.40 3.45
CA ASP A 65 -5.55 -11.31 2.74
C ASP A 65 -4.82 -12.13 1.68
N GLU A 66 -3.93 -11.50 0.91
CA GLU A 66 -3.12 -12.18 -0.10
C GLU A 66 -2.16 -13.20 0.52
N VAL A 67 -1.52 -12.86 1.64
CA VAL A 67 -0.63 -13.77 2.36
C VAL A 67 -1.41 -14.99 2.86
N VAL A 68 -2.54 -14.76 3.52
CA VAL A 68 -3.38 -15.84 4.06
C VAL A 68 -3.87 -16.75 2.95
N ARG A 69 -4.34 -16.20 1.84
CA ARG A 69 -4.77 -16.99 0.67
C ARG A 69 -3.62 -17.81 0.09
N HIS A 70 -2.44 -17.23 0.01
CA HIS A 70 -1.26 -17.94 -0.50
C HIS A 70 -0.90 -19.14 0.38
N ILE A 71 -0.86 -18.95 1.70
CA ILE A 71 -0.55 -20.03 2.65
C ILE A 71 -1.57 -21.17 2.55
N PHE A 72 -2.86 -20.85 2.49
CA PHE A 72 -3.92 -21.86 2.50
C PHE A 72 -4.27 -22.42 1.11
N SER A 73 -3.98 -21.69 0.03
CA SER A 73 -4.24 -22.20 -1.34
C SER A 73 -3.29 -23.32 -1.75
N LEU A 74 -2.10 -23.38 -1.17
CA LEU A 74 -1.13 -24.43 -1.46
C LEU A 74 -1.44 -25.73 -0.76
N SER A 75 -2.37 -25.72 0.21
CA SER A 75 -2.86 -26.96 0.83
C SER A 75 -4.12 -27.41 0.12
N HIS A 76 -3.97 -28.21 -0.95
CA HIS A 76 -5.11 -28.87 -1.64
C HIS A 76 -5.75 -29.96 -0.78
N GLU A 77 -5.25 -30.20 0.42
CA GLU A 77 -5.78 -31.20 1.33
C GLU A 77 -6.64 -30.55 2.41
N HIS A 78 -7.69 -31.25 2.84
CA HIS A 78 -8.57 -30.83 3.93
C HIS A 78 -7.85 -30.72 5.29
N ARG A 79 -6.58 -31.08 5.35
CA ARG A 79 -5.75 -31.00 6.56
C ARG A 79 -4.64 -29.99 6.37
N ILE A 80 -4.60 -29.01 7.27
CA ILE A 80 -3.50 -28.04 7.34
C ILE A 80 -2.31 -28.77 7.97
N HIS A 81 -1.25 -29.02 7.18
CA HIS A 81 -0.01 -29.55 7.69
C HIS A 81 0.86 -28.41 8.23
N SER A 82 0.90 -28.25 9.55
CA SER A 82 1.63 -27.16 10.21
C SER A 82 3.12 -27.12 9.83
N ARG A 83 3.74 -28.28 9.62
CA ARG A 83 5.15 -28.36 9.19
C ARG A 83 5.36 -27.75 7.80
N ARG A 84 4.47 -28.02 6.85
CA ARG A 84 4.53 -27.44 5.50
C ARG A 84 4.36 -25.93 5.53
N ILE A 85 3.42 -25.46 6.32
CA ILE A 85 3.19 -24.03 6.49
C ILE A 85 4.43 -23.38 7.09
N MET A 86 5.00 -23.99 8.15
CA MET A 86 6.19 -23.47 8.80
C MET A 86 7.37 -23.38 7.81
N ASP A 87 7.61 -24.43 7.03
CA ASP A 87 8.67 -24.43 6.03
C ASP A 87 8.47 -23.34 4.96
N MET A 88 7.23 -23.15 4.52
CA MET A 88 6.88 -22.12 3.55
C MET A 88 7.11 -20.71 4.10
N VAL A 89 6.57 -20.42 5.28
CA VAL A 89 6.64 -19.05 5.85
C VAL A 89 8.05 -18.65 6.25
N THR A 90 8.93 -19.61 6.48
CA THR A 90 10.33 -19.34 6.85
C THR A 90 11.30 -19.34 5.67
N SER A 91 10.90 -19.83 4.49
CA SER A 91 11.79 -19.98 3.35
C SER A 91 11.39 -19.17 2.11
N GLU A 92 10.13 -18.83 1.96
CA GLU A 92 9.63 -18.14 0.77
C GLU A 92 9.70 -16.62 0.93
N ASP A 93 10.27 -15.95 -0.08
CA ASP A 93 10.40 -14.49 -0.08
C ASP A 93 9.11 -13.81 -0.55
N VAL A 94 8.77 -12.67 0.07
CA VAL A 94 7.59 -11.89 -0.32
C VAL A 94 7.65 -11.42 -1.77
N GLY A 95 8.84 -11.20 -2.30
CA GLY A 95 9.03 -10.83 -3.71
C GLY A 95 8.45 -11.82 -4.70
N HIS A 96 8.32 -13.10 -4.32
CA HIS A 96 7.74 -14.13 -5.18
C HIS A 96 6.20 -14.14 -5.17
N ILE A 97 5.58 -13.62 -4.10
CA ILE A 97 4.12 -13.66 -3.93
C ILE A 97 3.45 -12.29 -4.00
N MET A 98 4.23 -11.22 -3.95
CA MET A 98 3.71 -9.87 -4.02
C MET A 98 2.97 -9.59 -5.33
N LYS A 99 2.01 -8.67 -5.27
CA LYS A 99 1.37 -8.14 -6.45
C LYS A 99 2.32 -7.15 -7.12
N LYS A 100 2.72 -7.43 -8.36
CA LYS A 100 3.64 -6.59 -9.14
C LYS A 100 2.90 -5.41 -9.76
N ARG A 101 3.64 -4.34 -10.06
CA ARG A 101 3.11 -3.12 -10.68
C ARG A 101 1.96 -2.51 -9.87
N PRO A 102 2.19 -2.19 -8.59
CA PRO A 102 1.16 -1.58 -7.77
C PRO A 102 0.88 -0.15 -8.23
N PRO A 103 -0.33 0.36 -8.00
CA PRO A 103 -0.61 1.77 -8.25
C PRO A 103 0.19 2.63 -7.26
N TYR A 104 0.54 3.82 -7.70
CA TYR A 104 1.30 4.78 -6.89
C TYR A 104 0.91 6.21 -7.24
N VAL A 105 1.29 7.14 -6.38
CA VAL A 105 1.03 8.57 -6.53
C VAL A 105 2.34 9.30 -6.78
N LEU A 106 2.30 10.24 -7.73
CA LEU A 106 3.39 11.19 -7.98
C LEU A 106 2.95 12.58 -7.52
N LYS A 107 3.90 13.43 -7.18
CA LYS A 107 3.63 14.82 -6.76
C LYS A 107 2.84 15.63 -7.81
N SER A 108 3.01 15.27 -9.07
CA SER A 108 2.28 15.91 -10.19
C SER A 108 0.84 15.44 -10.34
N ASP A 109 0.45 14.35 -9.70
CA ASP A 109 -0.92 13.84 -9.78
C ASP A 109 -1.89 14.78 -9.05
N ASP A 110 -3.06 15.01 -9.64
CA ASP A 110 -4.12 15.72 -8.97
C ASP A 110 -5.00 14.77 -8.14
N ILE A 111 -5.83 15.35 -7.28
CA ILE A 111 -6.71 14.59 -6.39
C ILE A 111 -7.65 13.67 -7.20
N GLY A 112 -8.18 14.15 -8.33
CA GLY A 112 -9.06 13.35 -9.18
C GLY A 112 -8.38 12.10 -9.72
N GLU A 113 -7.12 12.21 -10.15
CA GLU A 113 -6.33 11.06 -10.62
C GLU A 113 -6.07 10.05 -9.49
N ILE A 114 -5.75 10.55 -8.30
CA ILE A 114 -5.48 9.71 -7.14
C ILE A 114 -6.74 8.93 -6.73
N ILE A 115 -7.88 9.59 -6.67
CA ILE A 115 -9.15 8.94 -6.36
C ILE A 115 -9.48 7.85 -7.39
N ARG A 116 -9.29 8.14 -8.68
CA ARG A 116 -9.50 7.15 -9.73
C ARG A 116 -8.61 5.93 -9.56
N LYS A 117 -7.33 6.13 -9.24
CA LYS A 117 -6.39 5.03 -8.96
C LYS A 117 -6.85 4.19 -7.77
N MET A 118 -7.29 4.82 -6.69
CA MET A 118 -7.77 4.15 -5.49
C MET A 118 -9.03 3.32 -5.78
N VAL A 119 -9.98 3.89 -6.50
CA VAL A 119 -11.23 3.20 -6.87
C VAL A 119 -10.94 2.01 -7.79
N LYS A 120 -10.13 2.23 -8.83
CA LYS A 120 -9.78 1.18 -9.79
C LYS A 120 -9.04 0.00 -9.15
N SER A 121 -8.16 0.28 -8.20
CA SER A 121 -7.37 -0.75 -7.51
C SER A 121 -8.05 -1.31 -6.27
N ASN A 122 -9.17 -0.73 -5.85
CA ASN A 122 -9.86 -1.03 -4.59
C ASN A 122 -8.92 -0.87 -3.38
N MET A 123 -8.06 0.15 -3.42
CA MET A 123 -7.12 0.46 -2.35
C MET A 123 -7.45 1.82 -1.73
N LYS A 124 -7.43 1.87 -0.40
CA LYS A 124 -7.69 3.09 0.38
C LYS A 124 -6.41 3.85 0.74
N HIS A 125 -5.26 3.27 0.44
CA HIS A 125 -3.93 3.82 0.66
C HIS A 125 -3.09 3.60 -0.58
N LEU A 126 -2.35 4.62 -1.00
CA LEU A 126 -1.38 4.51 -2.08
C LEU A 126 -0.05 5.14 -1.64
N PRO A 127 1.07 4.57 -2.08
CA PRO A 127 2.37 5.15 -1.76
C PRO A 127 2.64 6.35 -2.66
N LEU A 128 3.16 7.43 -2.07
CA LEU A 128 3.71 8.54 -2.80
C LEU A 128 5.17 8.24 -3.12
N LEU A 129 5.54 8.35 -4.37
CA LEU A 129 6.92 8.10 -4.84
C LEU A 129 7.61 9.39 -5.23
N ASP A 130 8.94 9.40 -5.07
CA ASP A 130 9.79 10.46 -5.61
C ASP A 130 10.10 10.19 -7.09
N GLU A 131 10.92 11.04 -7.70
CA GLU A 131 11.31 10.93 -9.11
C GLU A 131 12.12 9.66 -9.42
N GLU A 132 12.73 9.06 -8.42
CA GLU A 132 13.50 7.81 -8.55
C GLU A 132 12.67 6.58 -8.18
N LYS A 133 11.35 6.74 -8.01
CA LYS A 133 10.40 5.69 -7.64
C LYS A 133 10.60 5.14 -6.23
N ARG A 134 11.22 5.92 -5.35
CA ARG A 134 11.35 5.57 -3.94
C ARG A 134 10.11 5.97 -3.17
N VAL A 135 9.71 5.14 -2.21
CA VAL A 135 8.54 5.40 -1.37
C VAL A 135 8.86 6.52 -0.37
N ILE A 136 8.09 7.62 -0.44
CA ILE A 136 8.26 8.77 0.46
C ILE A 136 7.32 8.66 1.66
N CYS A 137 6.03 8.46 1.41
CA CYS A 137 5.00 8.39 2.45
C CYS A 137 3.77 7.67 1.94
N ASP A 138 2.78 7.48 2.81
CA ASP A 138 1.50 6.88 2.50
C ASP A 138 0.44 7.96 2.31
N ILE A 139 -0.39 7.81 1.28
CA ILE A 139 -1.52 8.71 1.01
C ILE A 139 -2.81 7.95 1.29
N SER A 140 -3.59 8.47 2.23
CA SER A 140 -4.87 7.88 2.64
C SER A 140 -6.04 8.53 1.92
N MET A 141 -7.00 7.73 1.48
CA MET A 141 -8.25 8.23 0.90
C MET A 141 -9.00 9.13 1.88
N ILE A 142 -8.98 8.78 3.16
CA ILE A 142 -9.65 9.59 4.20
C ILE A 142 -9.02 10.98 4.29
N ASP A 143 -7.70 11.08 4.25
CA ASP A 143 -7.02 12.38 4.34
C ASP A 143 -7.33 13.26 3.13
N ILE A 144 -7.39 12.66 1.95
CA ILE A 144 -7.79 13.37 0.72
C ILE A 144 -9.22 13.89 0.83
N ILE A 145 -10.15 13.05 1.27
CA ILE A 145 -11.56 13.43 1.41
C ILE A 145 -11.72 14.53 2.47
N LYS A 146 -11.03 14.43 3.59
CA LYS A 146 -11.03 15.49 4.62
C LYS A 146 -10.54 16.82 4.03
N ARG A 147 -9.47 16.79 3.27
CA ARG A 147 -8.93 18.00 2.65
C ARG A 147 -9.93 18.63 1.67
N MET A 148 -10.61 17.81 0.88
CA MET A 148 -11.64 18.29 -0.05
C MET A 148 -12.81 18.95 0.69
N ILE A 149 -13.26 18.36 1.78
CA ILE A 149 -14.35 18.91 2.61
C ILE A 149 -13.94 20.25 3.22
N GLU A 150 -12.72 20.36 3.73
CA GLU A 150 -12.18 21.59 4.29
C GLU A 150 -12.08 22.70 3.25
N THR A 151 -11.65 22.38 2.04
CA THR A 151 -11.57 23.35 0.94
C THR A 151 -12.95 23.86 0.53
N ASP A 152 -13.97 23.03 0.61
CA ASP A 152 -15.35 23.40 0.26
C ASP A 152 -15.98 24.37 1.27
N LYS A 153 -15.43 24.44 2.48
CA LYS A 153 -15.92 25.36 3.54
C LYS A 153 -15.29 26.75 3.44
N GLU A 154 -14.25 26.91 2.69
CA GLU A 154 -13.63 28.20 2.39
C GLU A 154 -14.36 28.84 1.20
#